data_f3ae3561cccc86b99595ec1a213198d0
#
_entry.id   f3ae3561cccc86b99595ec1a213198d0
#
_cell.length_a   1.000
_cell.length_b   1.000
_cell.length_c   1.000
_cell.angle_alpha   90.00
_cell.angle_beta   90.00
_cell.angle_gamma   90.00
#
_symmetry.space_group_name_H-M   'P 1'
#
loop_
_entity.id
_entity.type
_entity.pdbx_description
1 polymer ?
#
loop_
_entity_poly.entity_id
_entity_poly.type
_entity_poly.pdbx_seq_one_letter_code
_entity_poly.pdbx_strand_id
1 'polypeptide(L)'
;FVIFAILVFRCKILFMKKKDLPENIAIFPLSNAVFFPRTILPLNIFEDRYIELINDCLKGERVFGMVQPKGKTKNLTDVHSVGCLGKIVNFNETADKRFIITLSGIVRFKIKKELSKDKLYRKFNVDYSDFLNDLDNDVNEIVNFDRSNLLKKVSIFFNMINYSIRDNELAKLDLDQLISTITMISPFSVEEKQKLIETIETKHRFK
;
A
#
# COMPACT_ATOMS: atom_id res chain seq x y z
N PHE A 1 -15.20 -7.22 9.24
CA PHE A 1 -15.38 -7.24 7.77
C PHE A 1 -15.31 -5.80 7.28
N VAL A 2 -14.13 -5.38 6.80
CA VAL A 2 -13.97 -4.08 6.15
C VAL A 2 -14.42 -4.29 4.71
N ILE A 3 -15.60 -3.79 4.35
CA ILE A 3 -16.05 -3.69 2.97
C ILE A 3 -15.18 -2.63 2.31
N PHE A 4 -14.15 -3.06 1.59
CA PHE A 4 -13.36 -2.19 0.74
C PHE A 4 -14.21 -1.80 -0.48
N ALA A 5 -14.94 -0.71 -0.38
CA ALA A 5 -15.36 0.01 -1.57
C ALA A 5 -14.10 0.65 -2.16
N ILE A 6 -13.43 -0.06 -3.08
CA ILE A 6 -12.33 0.53 -3.86
C ILE A 6 -12.97 1.55 -4.80
N LEU A 7 -13.09 2.76 -4.30
CA LEU A 7 -13.30 3.93 -5.13
C LEU A 7 -11.96 4.19 -5.84
N VAL A 8 -11.90 3.78 -7.11
CA VAL A 8 -10.82 4.21 -8.00
C VAL A 8 -11.02 5.70 -8.26
N PHE A 9 -10.62 6.52 -7.28
CA PHE A 9 -10.48 7.94 -7.52
C PHE A 9 -9.31 8.13 -8.47
N ARG A 10 -9.55 8.88 -9.53
CA ARG A 10 -8.50 9.49 -10.36
C ARG A 10 -7.76 10.51 -9.49
N CYS A 11 -7.01 10.01 -8.48
CA CYS A 11 -6.12 10.85 -7.70
C CYS A 11 -4.98 11.25 -8.64
N LYS A 12 -4.74 12.55 -8.77
CA LYS A 12 -3.49 13.03 -9.37
C LYS A 12 -2.37 12.33 -8.64
N ILE A 13 -1.66 11.42 -9.33
CA ILE A 13 -0.51 10.71 -8.79
C ILE A 13 0.46 11.78 -8.32
N LEU A 14 0.67 11.86 -7.03
CA LEU A 14 1.57 12.84 -6.43
C LEU A 14 2.99 12.27 -6.56
N PHE A 15 3.76 12.84 -7.48
CA PHE A 15 5.16 12.45 -7.69
C PHE A 15 6.03 13.05 -6.60
N MET A 16 6.68 12.21 -5.81
CA MET A 16 7.83 12.59 -5.01
C MET A 16 9.10 12.29 -5.79
N LYS A 17 10.05 13.23 -5.78
CA LYS A 17 11.37 12.98 -6.36
C LYS A 17 12.22 12.20 -5.37
N LYS A 18 13.19 11.41 -5.85
CA LYS A 18 14.11 10.65 -5.00
C LYS A 18 14.72 11.51 -3.86
N LYS A 19 15.10 12.75 -4.14
CA LYS A 19 15.70 13.67 -3.16
C LYS A 19 14.75 14.11 -2.04
N ASP A 20 13.44 13.94 -2.24
CA ASP A 20 12.40 14.37 -1.30
C ASP A 20 11.89 13.19 -0.45
N LEU A 21 12.45 11.99 -0.63
CA LEU A 21 12.09 10.81 0.13
C LEU A 21 12.70 10.85 1.54
N PRO A 22 11.90 10.75 2.61
CA PRO A 22 12.42 10.76 3.97
C PRO A 22 13.12 9.42 4.31
N GLU A 23 14.34 9.49 4.85
CA GLU A 23 15.06 8.30 5.31
C GLU A 23 14.50 7.71 6.61
N ASN A 24 13.85 8.54 7.44
CA ASN A 24 13.27 8.15 8.71
C ASN A 24 11.75 8.34 8.65
N ILE A 25 11.00 7.24 8.75
CA ILE A 25 9.55 7.24 8.60
C ILE A 25 8.84 6.60 9.77
N ALA A 26 7.64 7.10 10.07
CA ALA A 26 6.69 6.41 10.93
C ALA A 26 6.15 5.17 10.20
N ILE A 27 5.92 4.08 10.92
CA ILE A 27 5.43 2.83 10.37
C ILE A 27 4.06 2.49 10.94
N PHE A 28 3.15 2.14 10.04
CA PHE A 28 1.82 1.62 10.34
C PHE A 28 1.76 0.13 9.94
N PRO A 29 1.85 -0.79 10.92
CA PRO A 29 1.64 -2.22 10.65
C PRO A 29 0.15 -2.51 10.43
N LEU A 30 -0.19 -3.12 9.29
CA LEU A 30 -1.55 -3.53 8.98
C LEU A 30 -1.60 -5.02 8.62
N SER A 31 -2.33 -5.80 9.42
CA SER A 31 -2.49 -7.24 9.18
C SER A 31 -3.35 -7.52 7.95
N ASN A 32 -2.98 -8.55 7.20
CA ASN A 32 -3.71 -9.04 6.03
C ASN A 32 -3.88 -8.04 4.88
N ALA A 33 -3.17 -6.92 4.92
CA ALA A 33 -3.18 -5.93 3.85
C ALA A 33 -1.76 -5.63 3.38
N VAL A 34 -1.58 -5.61 2.09
CA VAL A 34 -0.37 -5.13 1.43
C VAL A 34 -0.71 -3.86 0.66
N PHE A 35 0.25 -2.95 0.56
CA PHE A 35 0.05 -1.66 -0.09
C PHE A 35 1.12 -1.44 -1.15
N PHE A 36 0.72 -0.99 -2.32
CA PHE A 36 1.60 -0.84 -3.47
C PHE A 36 1.70 0.61 -3.94
N PRO A 37 2.80 0.98 -4.64
CA PRO A 37 2.89 2.26 -5.33
C PRO A 37 1.72 2.48 -6.29
N ARG A 38 1.33 3.73 -6.47
CA ARG A 38 0.25 4.16 -7.38
C ARG A 38 -1.13 3.55 -7.11
N THR A 39 -1.31 2.92 -5.95
CA THR A 39 -2.61 2.43 -5.48
C THR A 39 -3.19 3.33 -4.39
N ILE A 40 -4.46 3.16 -4.10
CA ILE A 40 -5.19 3.91 -3.08
C ILE A 40 -5.68 2.97 -1.99
N LEU A 41 -5.48 3.37 -0.73
CA LEU A 41 -5.92 2.62 0.44
C LEU A 41 -6.70 3.53 1.40
N PRO A 42 -8.03 3.34 1.52
CA PRO A 42 -8.81 4.01 2.57
C PRO A 42 -8.55 3.33 3.92
N LEU A 43 -8.36 4.13 4.97
CA LEU A 43 -8.13 3.66 6.33
C LEU A 43 -9.03 4.38 7.31
N ASN A 44 -9.55 3.65 8.29
CA ASN A 44 -10.22 4.19 9.47
C ASN A 44 -9.28 4.04 10.67
N ILE A 45 -8.83 5.15 11.21
CA ILE A 45 -7.83 5.24 12.27
C ILE A 45 -8.53 5.54 13.60
N PHE A 46 -8.41 4.64 14.57
CA PHE A 46 -9.09 4.75 15.87
C PHE A 46 -8.19 4.36 17.06
N GLU A 47 -7.03 3.75 16.83
CA GLU A 47 -6.08 3.42 17.90
C GLU A 47 -5.24 4.65 18.24
N ASP A 48 -5.08 4.98 19.54
CA ASP A 48 -4.39 6.19 20.01
C ASP A 48 -2.99 6.38 19.40
N ARG A 49 -2.21 5.28 19.32
CA ARG A 49 -0.87 5.32 18.70
C ARG A 49 -0.89 5.74 17.24
N TYR A 50 -1.94 5.40 16.51
CA TYR A 50 -2.08 5.77 15.10
C TYR A 50 -2.76 7.12 14.93
N ILE A 51 -3.61 7.53 15.86
CA ILE A 51 -4.11 8.91 15.94
C ILE A 51 -2.93 9.87 16.15
N GLU A 52 -1.99 9.55 17.05
CA GLU A 52 -0.76 10.34 17.24
C GLU A 52 0.08 10.36 15.94
N LEU A 53 0.26 9.22 15.28
CA LEU A 53 0.99 9.12 14.01
C LEU A 53 0.38 10.04 12.95
N ILE A 54 -0.95 9.99 12.76
CA ILE A 54 -1.62 10.82 11.75
C ILE A 54 -1.50 12.32 12.10
N ASN A 55 -1.70 12.69 13.36
CA ASN A 55 -1.54 14.08 13.82
C ASN A 55 -0.14 14.62 13.53
N ASP A 56 0.91 13.81 13.74
CA ASP A 56 2.28 14.21 13.46
C ASP A 56 2.54 14.26 11.94
N CYS A 57 2.03 13.29 11.17
CA CYS A 57 2.14 13.31 9.72
C CYS A 57 1.46 14.55 9.09
N LEU A 58 0.30 14.95 9.60
CA LEU A 58 -0.44 16.11 9.07
C LEU A 58 0.29 17.45 9.28
N LYS A 59 1.21 17.53 10.27
CA LYS A 59 2.07 18.71 10.50
C LYS A 59 3.26 18.78 9.55
N GLY A 60 3.60 17.66 8.84
CA GLY A 60 4.77 17.56 7.97
C GLY A 60 4.39 17.16 6.54
N GLU A 61 5.20 16.27 5.96
CA GLU A 61 5.08 15.82 4.55
C GLU A 61 3.85 14.94 4.26
N ARG A 62 3.10 14.57 5.30
CA ARG A 62 1.92 13.69 5.24
C ARG A 62 2.21 12.30 4.72
N VAL A 63 3.38 11.76 5.03
CA VAL A 63 3.81 10.43 4.59
C VAL A 63 4.09 9.51 5.76
N PHE A 64 3.80 8.22 5.59
CA PHE A 64 4.20 7.16 6.50
C PHE A 64 4.28 5.82 5.74
N GLY A 65 4.98 4.86 6.31
CA GLY A 65 5.17 3.54 5.72
C GLY A 65 4.11 2.55 6.18
N MET A 66 3.58 1.77 5.24
CA MET A 66 2.73 0.61 5.49
C MET A 66 3.55 -0.65 5.41
N VAL A 67 3.43 -1.54 6.41
CA VAL A 67 4.10 -2.85 6.45
C VAL A 67 3.15 -3.93 6.95
N GLN A 68 3.43 -5.18 6.62
CA GLN A 68 2.75 -6.31 7.24
C GLN A 68 3.47 -6.74 8.53
N PRO A 69 2.75 -7.04 9.63
CA PRO A 69 3.33 -7.66 10.80
C PRO A 69 3.70 -9.12 10.50
N LYS A 70 4.78 -9.62 11.11
CA LYS A 70 5.14 -11.04 11.11
C LYS A 70 4.40 -11.75 12.26
N GLY A 71 3.68 -12.82 11.91
CA GLY A 71 2.99 -13.67 12.87
C GLY A 71 1.64 -13.13 13.35
N LYS A 72 0.93 -13.98 14.12
CA LYS A 72 -0.46 -13.74 14.58
C LYS A 72 -0.53 -13.06 15.96
N THR A 73 0.58 -12.73 16.57
CA THR A 73 0.61 -12.16 17.93
C THR A 73 0.24 -10.68 17.92
N LYS A 74 -0.62 -10.29 18.90
CA LYS A 74 -0.99 -8.88 19.13
C LYS A 74 0.21 -7.99 19.48
N ASN A 75 1.34 -8.56 19.86
CA ASN A 75 2.59 -7.86 20.04
C ASN A 75 3.23 -7.66 18.65
N LEU A 76 3.01 -6.50 18.08
CA LEU A 76 3.55 -6.04 16.78
C LEU A 76 5.09 -5.84 16.82
N THR A 77 5.83 -6.74 17.48
CA THR A 77 7.27 -6.62 17.65
C THR A 77 8.02 -6.90 16.36
N ASP A 78 7.50 -7.79 15.50
CA ASP A 78 8.14 -8.14 14.26
C ASP A 78 7.30 -7.71 13.06
N VAL A 79 7.91 -6.93 12.17
CA VAL A 79 7.33 -6.50 10.89
C VAL A 79 8.17 -7.05 9.74
N HIS A 80 7.54 -7.22 8.58
CA HIS A 80 8.28 -7.55 7.37
C HIS A 80 9.19 -6.41 6.97
N SER A 81 10.31 -6.73 6.32
CA SER A 81 11.34 -5.76 5.97
C SER A 81 10.95 -4.86 4.82
N VAL A 82 10.06 -5.30 3.94
CA VAL A 82 9.61 -4.52 2.78
C VAL A 82 8.19 -4.03 3.01
N GLY A 83 7.99 -2.75 2.77
CA GLY A 83 6.71 -2.06 2.82
C GLY A 83 6.60 -1.01 1.72
N CYS A 84 5.55 -0.19 1.79
CA CYS A 84 5.33 0.90 0.85
C CYS A 84 5.08 2.22 1.59
N LEU A 85 5.79 3.26 1.17
CA LEU A 85 5.56 4.64 1.60
C LEU A 85 4.27 5.14 0.97
N GLY A 86 3.39 5.69 1.79
CA GLY A 86 2.15 6.30 1.34
C GLY A 86 2.03 7.74 1.76
N LYS A 87 1.32 8.53 0.97
CA LYS A 87 0.97 9.92 1.27
C LYS A 87 -0.52 10.05 1.57
N ILE A 88 -0.86 10.75 2.65
CA ILE A 88 -2.24 11.11 2.97
C ILE A 88 -2.71 12.14 1.94
N VAL A 89 -3.64 11.75 1.08
CA VAL A 89 -4.20 12.60 0.02
C VAL A 89 -5.57 13.17 0.39
N ASN A 90 -6.25 12.51 1.30
CA ASN A 90 -7.50 13.00 1.88
C ASN A 90 -7.59 12.57 3.35
N PHE A 91 -8.19 13.41 4.19
CA PHE A 91 -8.48 13.07 5.58
C PHE A 91 -9.74 13.79 6.05
N ASN A 92 -10.44 13.15 6.95
CA ASN A 92 -11.59 13.70 7.66
C ASN A 92 -11.52 13.24 9.12
N GLU A 93 -11.60 14.18 10.05
CA GLU A 93 -11.72 13.90 11.47
C GLU A 93 -13.21 13.74 11.80
N THR A 94 -13.57 12.64 12.44
CA THR A 94 -14.94 12.37 12.87
C THR A 94 -15.22 12.99 14.25
N ALA A 95 -16.50 13.14 14.62
CA ALA A 95 -16.91 13.73 15.89
C ALA A 95 -16.36 12.96 17.11
N ASP A 96 -16.09 11.66 16.97
CA ASP A 96 -15.50 10.78 17.97
C ASP A 96 -13.97 10.72 17.92
N LYS A 97 -13.32 11.71 17.28
CA LYS A 97 -11.85 11.90 17.18
C LYS A 97 -11.12 10.76 16.45
N ARG A 98 -11.79 10.04 15.58
CA ARG A 98 -11.16 9.11 14.64
C ARG A 98 -10.76 9.84 13.36
N PHE A 99 -9.86 9.25 12.58
CA PHE A 99 -9.53 9.74 11.24
C PHE A 99 -9.99 8.73 10.18
N ILE A 100 -10.71 9.24 9.19
CA ILE A 100 -10.93 8.55 7.92
C ILE A 100 -9.96 9.16 6.93
N ILE A 101 -8.97 8.40 6.48
CA ILE A 101 -7.94 8.88 5.58
C ILE A 101 -7.94 8.10 4.27
N THR A 102 -7.41 8.74 3.24
CA THR A 102 -7.08 8.06 1.97
C THR A 102 -5.58 8.17 1.77
N LEU A 103 -4.92 7.02 1.67
CA LEU A 103 -3.49 6.91 1.47
C LEU A 103 -3.21 6.59 0.00
N SER A 104 -2.29 7.31 -0.64
CA SER A 104 -1.78 7.03 -1.99
C SER A 104 -0.38 6.48 -1.91
N GLY A 105 -0.12 5.31 -2.52
CA GLY A 105 1.18 4.67 -2.56
C GLY A 105 2.18 5.41 -3.45
N ILE A 106 3.40 5.56 -2.95
CA ILE A 106 4.48 6.29 -3.62
C ILE A 106 5.57 5.34 -4.10
N VAL A 107 6.26 4.69 -3.17
CA VAL A 107 7.44 3.89 -3.44
C VAL A 107 7.60 2.81 -2.36
N ARG A 108 8.07 1.64 -2.75
CA ARG A 108 8.45 0.60 -1.79
C ARG A 108 9.74 0.97 -1.08
N PHE A 109 9.92 0.46 0.11
CA PHE A 109 11.13 0.63 0.91
C PHE A 109 11.52 -0.66 1.60
N LYS A 110 12.79 -0.72 2.04
CA LYS A 110 13.32 -1.76 2.91
C LYS A 110 13.68 -1.17 4.26
N ILE A 111 13.19 -1.77 5.32
CA ILE A 111 13.55 -1.39 6.71
C ILE A 111 15.02 -1.73 6.96
N LYS A 112 15.78 -0.77 7.49
CA LYS A 112 17.17 -0.95 7.94
C LYS A 112 17.25 -1.11 9.45
N LYS A 113 16.73 -0.13 10.19
CA LYS A 113 16.88 -0.06 11.64
C LYS A 113 15.69 0.61 12.30
N GLU A 114 15.23 0.08 13.43
CA GLU A 114 14.27 0.77 14.29
C GLU A 114 14.96 1.92 15.04
N LEU A 115 14.30 3.06 15.08
CA LEU A 115 14.76 4.25 15.80
C LEU A 115 14.25 4.24 17.24
N SER A 116 14.68 5.23 18.04
CA SER A 116 14.25 5.37 19.44
C SER A 116 12.74 5.45 19.60
N LYS A 117 12.21 4.88 20.69
CA LYS A 117 10.78 4.84 21.01
C LYS A 117 10.39 6.07 21.86
N ASP A 118 10.30 7.21 21.22
CA ASP A 118 9.88 8.49 21.84
C ASP A 118 8.38 8.79 21.61
N LYS A 119 7.70 7.94 20.84
CA LYS A 119 6.30 8.05 20.42
C LYS A 119 5.53 6.76 20.69
N LEU A 120 4.19 6.85 20.71
CA LEU A 120 3.34 5.66 20.79
C LEU A 120 3.43 4.77 19.55
N TYR A 121 3.82 5.33 18.41
CA TYR A 121 4.07 4.62 17.17
C TYR A 121 5.56 4.40 16.91
N ARG A 122 5.89 3.46 16.04
CA ARG A 122 7.27 3.08 15.73
C ARG A 122 7.81 3.89 14.56
N LYS A 123 9.11 4.24 14.64
CA LYS A 123 9.85 4.90 13.56
C LYS A 123 11.01 4.04 13.12
N PHE A 124 11.31 4.07 11.83
CA PHE A 124 12.40 3.29 11.24
C PHE A 124 13.19 4.11 10.25
N ASN A 125 14.50 3.84 10.19
CA ASN A 125 15.33 4.22 9.06
C ASN A 125 15.11 3.21 7.94
N VAL A 126 14.94 3.69 6.71
CA VAL A 126 14.57 2.90 5.55
C VAL A 126 15.45 3.20 4.34
N ASP A 127 15.43 2.29 3.37
CA ASP A 127 16.16 2.39 2.11
C ASP A 127 15.20 2.17 0.93
N TYR A 128 15.33 2.98 -0.10
CA TYR A 128 14.53 2.94 -1.31
C TYR A 128 15.29 2.42 -2.53
N SER A 129 16.60 2.13 -2.39
CA SER A 129 17.52 1.86 -3.53
C SER A 129 17.03 0.76 -4.47
N ASP A 130 16.45 -0.32 -3.92
CA ASP A 130 15.96 -1.46 -4.69
C ASP A 130 14.66 -1.17 -5.46
N PHE A 131 13.98 -0.06 -5.14
CA PHE A 131 12.63 0.24 -5.61
C PHE A 131 12.47 1.60 -6.28
N LEU A 132 13.56 2.25 -6.68
CA LEU A 132 13.51 3.59 -7.29
C LEU A 132 12.69 3.62 -8.58
N ASN A 133 12.60 2.50 -9.29
CA ASN A 133 11.76 2.37 -10.49
C ASN A 133 10.26 2.55 -10.21
N ASP A 134 9.82 2.44 -8.92
CA ASP A 134 8.43 2.73 -8.55
C ASP A 134 8.07 4.22 -8.74
N LEU A 135 9.08 5.11 -8.80
CA LEU A 135 8.91 6.55 -9.01
C LEU A 135 8.80 6.92 -10.50
N ASP A 136 9.19 6.01 -11.38
CA ASP A 136 9.18 6.25 -12.82
C ASP A 136 7.74 6.15 -13.36
N ASN A 137 7.41 7.05 -14.26
CA ASN A 137 6.11 7.06 -14.94
C ASN A 137 6.07 6.17 -16.17
N ASP A 138 7.24 5.76 -16.64
CA ASP A 138 7.34 4.90 -17.80
C ASP A 138 6.77 3.53 -17.45
N VAL A 139 5.51 3.35 -17.80
CA VAL A 139 4.87 2.04 -17.75
C VAL A 139 5.60 1.17 -18.77
N ASN A 140 6.52 0.35 -18.28
CA ASN A 140 7.12 -0.70 -19.11
C ASN A 140 5.97 -1.60 -19.58
N GLU A 141 5.44 -1.32 -20.76
CA GLU A 141 4.48 -2.20 -21.40
C GLU A 141 5.14 -3.58 -21.54
N ILE A 142 4.59 -4.54 -20.84
CA ILE A 142 5.03 -5.93 -21.01
C ILE A 142 4.56 -6.34 -22.39
N VAL A 143 5.49 -6.39 -23.33
CA VAL A 143 5.24 -6.81 -24.70
C VAL A 143 4.58 -8.19 -24.69
N ASN A 144 3.43 -8.34 -25.38
CA ASN A 144 2.62 -9.54 -25.48
C ASN A 144 1.83 -9.95 -24.22
N PHE A 145 1.49 -9.00 -23.33
CA PHE A 145 0.62 -9.29 -22.20
C PHE A 145 -0.86 -9.27 -22.61
N ASP A 146 -1.53 -10.41 -22.47
CA ASP A 146 -2.98 -10.52 -22.74
C ASP A 146 -3.80 -10.01 -21.55
N ARG A 147 -4.00 -8.68 -21.52
CA ARG A 147 -4.80 -7.99 -20.51
C ARG A 147 -6.24 -8.47 -20.45
N SER A 148 -6.84 -8.76 -21.60
CA SER A 148 -8.24 -9.20 -21.69
C SER A 148 -8.42 -10.55 -21.02
N ASN A 149 -7.48 -11.47 -21.23
CA ASN A 149 -7.48 -12.79 -20.59
C ASN A 149 -7.28 -12.66 -19.07
N LEU A 150 -6.38 -11.76 -18.60
CA LEU A 150 -6.22 -11.52 -17.17
C LEU A 150 -7.53 -11.04 -16.54
N LEU A 151 -8.14 -9.99 -17.07
CA LEU A 151 -9.38 -9.42 -16.56
C LEU A 151 -10.50 -10.49 -16.52
N LYS A 152 -10.62 -11.30 -17.57
CA LYS A 152 -11.59 -12.40 -17.61
C LYS A 152 -11.35 -13.43 -16.49
N LYS A 153 -10.11 -13.86 -16.29
CA LYS A 153 -9.74 -14.81 -15.22
C LYS A 153 -10.01 -14.22 -13.83
N VAL A 154 -9.66 -12.96 -13.64
CA VAL A 154 -9.90 -12.22 -12.38
C VAL A 154 -11.40 -12.15 -12.09
N SER A 155 -12.22 -11.76 -13.06
CA SER A 155 -13.67 -11.71 -12.93
C SER A 155 -14.27 -13.06 -12.57
N ILE A 156 -13.85 -14.13 -13.24
CA ILE A 156 -14.30 -15.51 -12.94
C ILE A 156 -13.91 -15.88 -11.49
N PHE A 157 -12.65 -15.67 -11.11
CA PHE A 157 -12.16 -16.00 -9.76
C PHE A 157 -12.95 -15.29 -8.65
N PHE A 158 -13.15 -13.97 -8.78
CA PHE A 158 -13.87 -13.22 -7.77
C PHE A 158 -15.36 -13.59 -7.71
N ASN A 159 -15.99 -13.89 -8.85
CA ASN A 159 -17.36 -14.41 -8.89
C ASN A 159 -17.48 -15.76 -8.16
N MET A 160 -16.49 -16.66 -8.30
CA MET A 160 -16.47 -17.95 -7.60
C MET A 160 -16.44 -17.81 -6.07
N ILE A 161 -15.82 -16.76 -5.56
CA ILE A 161 -15.77 -16.47 -4.12
C ILE A 161 -16.86 -15.49 -3.64
N ASN A 162 -17.89 -15.26 -4.48
CA ASN A 162 -19.00 -14.33 -4.22
C ASN A 162 -18.55 -12.90 -3.90
N TYR A 163 -17.47 -12.44 -4.54
CA TYR A 163 -16.95 -11.09 -4.41
C TYR A 163 -17.22 -10.30 -5.70
N SER A 164 -17.98 -9.22 -5.59
CA SER A 164 -18.30 -8.38 -6.75
C SER A 164 -17.21 -7.35 -7.01
N ILE A 165 -16.63 -7.37 -8.19
CA ILE A 165 -15.64 -6.37 -8.65
C ILE A 165 -16.29 -5.50 -9.72
N ARG A 166 -15.88 -4.24 -9.75
CA ARG A 166 -16.25 -3.31 -10.82
C ARG A 166 -15.26 -3.44 -11.98
N ASP A 167 -15.53 -4.35 -12.91
CA ASP A 167 -14.65 -4.62 -14.06
C ASP A 167 -14.30 -3.36 -14.85
N ASN A 168 -15.26 -2.44 -15.01
CA ASN A 168 -15.06 -1.17 -15.71
C ASN A 168 -14.02 -0.26 -15.03
N GLU A 169 -13.84 -0.35 -13.72
CA GLU A 169 -12.85 0.43 -12.99
C GLU A 169 -11.45 -0.21 -13.12
N LEU A 170 -11.37 -1.53 -13.05
CA LEU A 170 -10.12 -2.24 -13.26
C LEU A 170 -9.59 -2.06 -14.70
N ALA A 171 -10.48 -1.99 -15.68
CA ALA A 171 -10.10 -1.79 -17.07
C ALA A 171 -9.42 -0.43 -17.35
N LYS A 172 -9.62 0.57 -16.49
CA LYS A 172 -9.01 1.92 -16.62
C LYS A 172 -7.59 2.02 -16.05
N LEU A 173 -7.18 1.05 -15.21
CA LEU A 173 -5.87 1.04 -14.56
C LEU A 173 -4.78 0.70 -15.59
N ASP A 174 -3.57 1.21 -15.43
CA ASP A 174 -2.43 0.66 -16.14
C ASP A 174 -2.11 -0.76 -15.62
N LEU A 175 -1.21 -1.46 -16.30
CA LEU A 175 -0.96 -2.87 -15.99
C LEU A 175 -0.41 -3.06 -14.57
N ASP A 176 0.51 -2.23 -14.13
CA ASP A 176 1.12 -2.32 -12.81
C ASP A 176 0.11 -1.99 -11.69
N GLN A 177 -0.70 -0.95 -11.90
CA GLN A 177 -1.80 -0.61 -11.01
C GLN A 177 -2.84 -1.74 -10.94
N LEU A 178 -3.18 -2.34 -12.09
CA LEU A 178 -4.12 -3.46 -12.16
C LEU A 178 -3.65 -4.64 -11.32
N ILE A 179 -2.39 -5.07 -11.49
CA ILE A 179 -1.83 -6.20 -10.75
C ILE A 179 -1.73 -5.88 -9.26
N SER A 180 -1.23 -4.70 -8.94
CA SER A 180 -1.11 -4.25 -7.56
C SER A 180 -2.48 -4.22 -6.87
N THR A 181 -3.50 -3.70 -7.56
CA THR A 181 -4.88 -3.66 -7.04
C THR A 181 -5.44 -5.06 -6.86
N ILE A 182 -5.29 -5.96 -7.86
CA ILE A 182 -5.73 -7.35 -7.75
C ILE A 182 -5.04 -8.04 -6.57
N THR A 183 -3.74 -7.85 -6.39
CA THR A 183 -2.98 -8.41 -5.26
C THR A 183 -3.53 -7.92 -3.91
N MET A 184 -3.85 -6.64 -3.81
CA MET A 184 -4.38 -6.05 -2.57
C MET A 184 -5.72 -6.66 -2.17
N ILE A 185 -6.63 -6.86 -3.13
CA ILE A 185 -8.01 -7.33 -2.88
C ILE A 185 -8.14 -8.85 -2.86
N SER A 186 -7.18 -9.57 -3.43
CA SER A 186 -7.21 -11.03 -3.47
C SER A 186 -7.09 -11.63 -2.07
N PRO A 187 -7.74 -12.77 -1.80
CA PRO A 187 -7.68 -13.46 -0.51
C PRO A 187 -6.39 -14.29 -0.34
N PHE A 188 -5.28 -13.76 -0.83
CA PHE A 188 -3.97 -14.36 -0.65
C PHE A 188 -3.54 -14.31 0.82
N SER A 189 -2.73 -15.28 1.24
CA SER A 189 -2.11 -15.29 2.56
C SER A 189 -1.18 -14.09 2.76
N VAL A 190 -0.84 -13.79 4.02
CA VAL A 190 0.11 -12.72 4.35
C VAL A 190 1.46 -12.96 3.66
N GLU A 191 1.92 -14.21 3.65
CA GLU A 191 3.19 -14.63 3.06
C GLU A 191 3.19 -14.47 1.54
N GLU A 192 2.09 -14.83 0.86
CA GLU A 192 1.94 -14.65 -0.58
C GLU A 192 1.91 -13.17 -0.95
N LYS A 193 1.13 -12.36 -0.23
CA LYS A 193 1.10 -10.90 -0.43
C LYS A 193 2.46 -10.28 -0.20
N GLN A 194 3.20 -10.76 0.81
CA GLN A 194 4.54 -10.27 1.12
C GLN A 194 5.54 -10.60 0.00
N LYS A 195 5.51 -11.82 -0.54
CA LYS A 195 6.34 -12.18 -1.70
C LYS A 195 6.08 -11.28 -2.91
N LEU A 196 4.82 -10.96 -3.15
CA LEU A 196 4.44 -10.10 -4.27
C LEU A 196 4.94 -8.65 -4.11
N ILE A 197 4.89 -8.06 -2.90
CA ILE A 197 5.44 -6.71 -2.68
C ILE A 197 6.97 -6.70 -2.70
N GLU A 198 7.64 -7.77 -2.31
CA GLU A 198 9.09 -7.93 -2.37
C GLU A 198 9.62 -8.14 -3.78
N THR A 199 8.78 -8.58 -4.71
CA THR A 199 9.16 -8.80 -6.11
C THR A 199 9.44 -7.46 -6.81
N ILE A 200 10.69 -7.24 -7.21
CA ILE A 200 11.15 -5.95 -7.77
C ILE A 200 10.46 -5.66 -9.09
N GLU A 201 10.51 -6.61 -10.02
CA GLU A 201 9.98 -6.42 -11.37
C GLU A 201 8.53 -6.90 -11.49
N THR A 202 7.66 -6.03 -12.01
CA THR A 202 6.24 -6.31 -12.21
C THR A 202 6.01 -7.58 -13.01
N LYS A 203 6.82 -7.83 -14.06
CA LYS A 203 6.70 -9.06 -14.90
C LYS A 203 6.85 -10.37 -14.12
N HIS A 204 7.53 -10.36 -12.98
CA HIS A 204 7.70 -11.55 -12.14
C HIS A 204 6.55 -11.78 -11.17
N ARG A 205 5.65 -10.79 -11.00
CA ARG A 205 4.44 -10.92 -10.18
C ARG A 205 3.34 -11.72 -10.88
N PHE A 206 3.50 -12.05 -12.18
CA PHE A 206 2.51 -12.79 -12.97
C PHE A 206 2.76 -14.31 -13.04
N LYS A 207 3.90 -14.76 -12.61
CA LYS A 207 4.26 -16.18 -12.60
C LYS A 207 3.83 -16.85 -11.32
#